data_95f7f841968458d5d62d3233b707ecff
#
_entry.id   95f7f841968458d5d62d3233b707ecff
#
_cell.length_a   1.000
_cell.length_b   1.000
_cell.length_c   1.000
_cell.angle_alpha   90.00
_cell.angle_beta   90.00
_cell.angle_gamma   90.00
#
_symmetry.space_group_name_H-M   'P 1'
#
loop_
_entity.id
_entity.type
_entity.pdbx_description
1 polymer ?
#
loop_
_entity_poly.entity_id
_entity_poly.type
_entity_poly.pdbx_seq_one_letter_code
_entity_poly.pdbx_strand_id
1 'polypeptide(L)'
;MTKNQRGMSLVQIVWLVAGILVVLAVGCHMVRHIWGSHVKFQTPFQAILLTNGSVYFGQLEDYGGPHPVLKDVYYIVSQTNPETKQTNNILVHRGKELHEPDRMYLNPEHILFVEPVGTNSKVAQLISQAEAQNQNH
;
A
#
# COMPACT_ATOMS: atom_id res chain seq x y z
N MET A 1 -57.06 -17.74 32.05
CA MET A 1 -56.34 -17.46 30.79
C MET A 1 -54.98 -18.19 30.86
N THR A 2 -54.93 -19.37 30.29
CA THR A 2 -53.70 -20.21 30.29
C THR A 2 -52.86 -19.83 29.05
N LYS A 3 -51.72 -19.22 29.29
CA LYS A 3 -50.76 -18.82 28.27
C LYS A 3 -50.08 -20.09 27.71
N ASN A 4 -50.49 -20.52 26.55
CA ASN A 4 -49.97 -21.70 25.86
C ASN A 4 -48.51 -21.43 25.45
N GLN A 5 -47.54 -21.84 26.28
CA GLN A 5 -46.11 -21.83 25.94
C GLN A 5 -45.85 -23.02 25.00
N ARG A 6 -45.98 -22.80 23.69
CA ARG A 6 -45.49 -23.75 22.70
C ARG A 6 -43.96 -23.68 22.69
N GLY A 7 -43.29 -24.61 23.36
CA GLY A 7 -41.85 -24.78 23.26
C GLY A 7 -41.47 -25.05 21.81
N MET A 8 -40.33 -24.46 21.37
CA MET A 8 -39.77 -24.70 20.04
C MET A 8 -39.45 -26.20 19.90
N SER A 9 -39.80 -26.76 18.72
CA SER A 9 -39.45 -28.15 18.43
C SER A 9 -37.92 -28.28 18.23
N LEU A 10 -37.36 -29.46 18.54
CA LEU A 10 -35.94 -29.75 18.34
C LEU A 10 -35.49 -29.42 16.93
N VAL A 11 -36.31 -29.67 15.92
CA VAL A 11 -36.03 -29.35 14.51
C VAL A 11 -35.90 -27.85 14.31
N GLN A 12 -36.75 -27.03 14.91
CA GLN A 12 -36.66 -25.55 14.81
C GLN A 12 -35.39 -25.02 15.48
N ILE A 13 -34.97 -25.60 16.60
CA ILE A 13 -33.72 -25.24 17.28
C ILE A 13 -32.52 -25.56 16.41
N VAL A 14 -32.49 -26.75 15.76
CA VAL A 14 -31.40 -27.16 14.85
C VAL A 14 -31.29 -26.21 13.67
N TRP A 15 -32.39 -25.85 13.03
CA TRP A 15 -32.38 -24.89 11.92
C TRP A 15 -31.93 -23.48 12.32
N LEU A 16 -32.30 -23.05 13.53
CA LEU A 16 -31.91 -21.74 14.07
C LEU A 16 -30.40 -21.70 14.34
N VAL A 17 -29.86 -22.75 14.96
CA VAL A 17 -28.40 -22.87 15.20
C VAL A 17 -27.63 -22.95 13.89
N ALA A 18 -28.08 -23.73 12.91
CA ALA A 18 -27.46 -23.80 11.59
C ALA A 18 -27.45 -22.43 10.89
N GLY A 19 -28.56 -21.69 10.95
CA GLY A 19 -28.64 -20.32 10.41
C GLY A 19 -27.65 -19.36 11.04
N ILE A 20 -27.51 -19.41 12.38
CA ILE A 20 -26.55 -18.56 13.11
C ILE A 20 -25.11 -18.90 12.69
N LEU A 21 -24.78 -20.20 12.59
CA LEU A 21 -23.43 -20.62 12.17
C LEU A 21 -23.08 -20.15 10.76
N VAL A 22 -24.04 -20.20 9.83
CA VAL A 22 -23.83 -19.69 8.45
C VAL A 22 -23.60 -18.18 8.47
N VAL A 23 -24.38 -17.40 9.21
CA VAL A 23 -24.21 -15.96 9.34
C VAL A 23 -22.86 -15.60 9.95
N LEU A 24 -22.42 -16.32 10.97
CA LEU A 24 -21.10 -16.13 11.59
C LEU A 24 -19.96 -16.47 10.62
N ALA A 25 -20.09 -17.55 9.87
CA ALA A 25 -19.09 -17.95 8.88
C ALA A 25 -18.95 -16.92 7.75
N VAL A 26 -20.07 -16.44 7.21
CA VAL A 26 -20.08 -15.38 6.17
C VAL A 26 -19.53 -14.06 6.72
N GLY A 27 -19.94 -13.67 7.92
CA GLY A 27 -19.44 -12.48 8.60
C GLY A 27 -17.93 -12.54 8.83
N CYS A 28 -17.41 -13.68 9.32
CA CYS A 28 -15.98 -13.88 9.51
C CYS A 28 -15.19 -13.86 8.19
N HIS A 29 -15.77 -14.42 7.11
CA HIS A 29 -15.17 -14.38 5.77
C HIS A 29 -15.12 -12.96 5.23
N MET A 30 -16.20 -12.18 5.38
CA MET A 30 -16.23 -10.77 4.96
C MET A 30 -15.22 -9.92 5.73
N VAL A 31 -15.13 -10.08 7.06
CA VAL A 31 -14.16 -9.34 7.88
C VAL A 31 -12.73 -9.67 7.45
N ARG A 32 -12.41 -10.95 7.19
CA ARG A 32 -11.09 -11.35 6.66
C ARG A 32 -10.78 -10.76 5.28
N HIS A 33 -11.79 -10.59 4.45
CA HIS A 33 -11.62 -10.02 3.10
C HIS A 33 -11.45 -8.49 3.14
N ILE A 34 -12.12 -7.81 4.10
CA ILE A 34 -12.04 -6.34 4.28
C ILE A 34 -10.75 -5.96 5.03
N TRP A 35 -10.31 -6.80 5.98
CA TRP A 35 -9.06 -6.60 6.72
C TRP A 35 -7.92 -7.38 6.06
N GLY A 36 -7.78 -7.21 4.73
CA GLY A 36 -6.69 -7.81 3.98
C GLY A 36 -5.36 -7.63 4.70
N SER A 37 -4.50 -8.64 4.61
CA SER A 37 -3.19 -8.68 5.29
C SER A 37 -2.37 -7.46 4.86
N HIS A 38 -2.40 -6.39 5.65
CA HIS A 38 -1.52 -5.25 5.46
C HIS A 38 -0.08 -5.75 5.63
N VAL A 39 0.66 -5.77 4.54
CA VAL A 39 2.07 -6.13 4.55
C VAL A 39 2.82 -5.02 5.28
N LYS A 40 3.53 -5.38 6.36
CA LYS A 40 4.44 -4.45 7.05
C LYS A 40 5.83 -4.61 6.46
N PHE A 41 6.35 -3.55 5.90
CA PHE A 41 7.71 -3.50 5.40
C PHE A 41 8.69 -3.24 6.55
N GLN A 42 9.89 -3.86 6.46
CA GLN A 42 10.94 -3.69 7.48
C GLN A 42 11.77 -2.42 7.24
N THR A 43 11.75 -1.90 6.03
CA THR A 43 12.45 -0.67 5.63
C THR A 43 11.47 0.48 5.48
N PRO A 44 11.86 1.72 5.79
CA PRO A 44 10.96 2.88 5.66
C PRO A 44 10.58 3.17 4.21
N PHE A 45 11.48 2.91 3.25
CA PHE A 45 11.23 3.14 1.83
C PHE A 45 11.16 1.84 1.03
N GLN A 46 10.29 1.82 0.04
CA GLN A 46 10.12 0.74 -0.93
C GLN A 46 10.32 1.28 -2.35
N ALA A 47 10.86 0.42 -3.20
CA ALA A 47 10.89 0.61 -4.65
C ALA A 47 9.66 -0.07 -5.25
N ILE A 48 8.91 0.65 -6.09
CA ILE A 48 7.69 0.17 -6.74
C ILE A 48 7.91 0.25 -8.24
N LEU A 49 7.88 -0.91 -8.90
CA LEU A 49 7.89 -0.99 -10.36
C LEU A 49 6.46 -1.09 -10.86
N LEU A 50 6.12 -0.22 -11.79
CA LEU A 50 4.82 -0.21 -12.46
C LEU A 50 4.89 -0.91 -13.82
N THR A 51 3.74 -1.34 -14.32
CA THR A 51 3.59 -2.03 -15.63
C THR A 51 4.07 -1.22 -16.81
N ASN A 52 4.12 0.12 -16.70
CA ASN A 52 4.66 1.02 -17.73
C ASN A 52 6.19 1.18 -17.65
N GLY A 53 6.88 0.44 -16.78
CA GLY A 53 8.32 0.52 -16.55
C GLY A 53 8.79 1.65 -15.64
N SER A 54 7.88 2.46 -15.11
CA SER A 54 8.25 3.52 -14.16
C SER A 54 8.62 2.92 -12.81
N VAL A 55 9.68 3.44 -12.20
CA VAL A 55 10.10 3.08 -10.84
C VAL A 55 9.97 4.30 -9.94
N TYR A 56 9.28 4.11 -8.82
CA TYR A 56 9.14 5.10 -7.76
C TYR A 56 9.69 4.55 -6.45
N PHE A 57 10.25 5.42 -5.63
CA PHE A 57 10.70 5.12 -4.27
C PHE A 57 9.89 5.94 -3.29
N GLY A 58 9.44 5.34 -2.21
CA GLY A 58 8.64 6.06 -1.22
C GLY A 58 8.21 5.18 -0.06
N GLN A 59 7.50 5.76 0.87
CA GLN A 59 6.89 5.05 2.00
C GLN A 59 5.55 4.48 1.55
N LEU A 60 5.50 3.15 1.36
CA LEU A 60 4.30 2.46 0.90
C LEU A 60 3.41 2.08 2.07
N GLU A 61 2.20 2.61 2.06
CA GLU A 61 1.13 2.29 3.01
C GLU A 61 0.00 1.54 2.32
N ASP A 62 -0.77 0.81 3.10
CA ASP A 62 -1.98 0.08 2.67
C ASP A 62 -1.73 -0.89 1.49
N TYR A 63 -0.53 -1.49 1.44
CA TYR A 63 -0.22 -2.50 0.41
C TYR A 63 -1.05 -3.76 0.64
N GLY A 64 -1.82 -4.16 -0.36
CA GLY A 64 -2.85 -5.21 -0.29
C GLY A 64 -4.27 -4.64 -0.14
N GLY A 65 -4.41 -3.35 0.11
CA GLY A 65 -5.67 -2.63 0.05
C GLY A 65 -6.08 -2.26 -1.39
N PRO A 66 -7.29 -1.70 -1.56
CA PRO A 66 -7.80 -1.33 -2.88
C PRO A 66 -7.04 -0.17 -3.54
N HIS A 67 -6.42 0.69 -2.75
CA HIS A 67 -5.69 1.87 -3.21
C HIS A 67 -4.44 2.08 -2.36
N PRO A 68 -3.34 1.34 -2.61
CA PRO A 68 -2.08 1.57 -1.92
C PRO A 68 -1.61 3.02 -2.06
N VAL A 69 -1.05 3.57 -1.00
CA VAL A 69 -0.62 4.98 -0.94
C VAL A 69 0.90 5.03 -0.86
N LEU A 70 1.53 5.79 -1.73
CA LEU A 70 2.95 6.07 -1.70
C LEU A 70 3.18 7.51 -1.26
N LYS A 71 3.88 7.70 -0.14
CA LYS A 71 4.27 9.00 0.43
C LYS A 71 5.76 9.25 0.25
N ASP A 72 6.19 10.50 0.39
CA ASP A 72 7.57 10.91 0.23
C ASP A 72 8.19 10.32 -1.03
N VAL A 73 7.59 10.66 -2.18
CA VAL A 73 7.83 9.97 -3.44
C VAL A 73 9.05 10.53 -4.14
N TYR A 74 9.96 9.63 -4.51
CA TYR A 74 11.15 9.93 -5.30
C TYR A 74 11.13 9.11 -6.59
N TYR A 75 11.79 9.63 -7.62
CA TYR A 75 12.05 8.91 -8.86
C TYR A 75 13.39 9.32 -9.45
N ILE A 76 13.92 8.51 -10.35
CA ILE A 76 15.21 8.76 -10.99
C ILE A 76 14.97 9.35 -12.37
N VAL A 77 15.67 10.46 -12.65
CA VAL A 77 15.76 11.06 -13.99
C VAL A 77 17.18 10.88 -14.49
N SER A 78 17.33 10.30 -15.67
CA SER A 78 18.61 10.18 -16.35
C SER A 78 18.83 11.40 -17.24
N GLN A 79 19.87 12.17 -16.97
CA GLN A 79 20.32 13.30 -17.78
C GLN A 79 21.61 12.95 -18.50
N THR A 80 21.61 13.03 -19.81
CA THR A 80 22.82 12.83 -20.62
C THR A 80 23.38 14.18 -21.01
N ASN A 81 24.65 14.43 -20.63
CA ASN A 81 25.36 15.62 -21.08
C ASN A 81 25.62 15.50 -22.61
N PRO A 82 25.15 16.45 -23.41
CA PRO A 82 25.29 16.38 -24.89
C PRO A 82 26.74 16.45 -25.37
N GLU A 83 27.63 17.10 -24.60
CA GLU A 83 29.03 17.28 -24.97
C GLU A 83 29.89 16.07 -24.57
N THR A 84 29.75 15.59 -23.31
CA THR A 84 30.58 14.51 -22.78
C THR A 84 29.97 13.11 -22.96
N LYS A 85 28.71 13.03 -23.42
CA LYS A 85 27.94 11.78 -23.52
C LYS A 85 27.80 11.01 -22.19
N GLN A 86 28.17 11.64 -21.08
CA GLN A 86 28.00 11.04 -19.76
C GLN A 86 26.53 11.14 -19.31
N THR A 87 26.01 10.01 -18.79
CA THR A 87 24.67 9.96 -18.23
C THR A 87 24.77 10.02 -16.71
N ASN A 88 24.11 11.02 -16.13
CA ASN A 88 23.97 11.17 -14.67
C ASN A 88 22.54 10.86 -14.26
N ASN A 89 22.40 10.02 -13.24
CA ASN A 89 21.11 9.71 -12.64
C ASN A 89 20.89 10.63 -11.45
N ILE A 90 19.80 11.39 -11.49
CA ILE A 90 19.42 12.33 -10.45
C ILE A 90 18.17 11.81 -9.77
N LEU A 91 18.19 11.74 -8.44
CA LEU A 91 17.00 11.45 -7.65
C LEU A 91 16.19 12.74 -7.49
N VAL A 92 14.93 12.69 -7.88
CA VAL A 92 14.00 13.84 -7.83
C VAL A 92 12.91 13.51 -6.81
N HIS A 93 12.69 14.42 -5.85
CA HIS A 93 11.57 14.36 -4.92
C HIS A 93 10.34 14.99 -5.56
N ARG A 94 9.21 14.28 -5.55
CA ARG A 94 7.92 14.82 -5.96
C ARG A 94 7.40 15.83 -4.95
N GLY A 95 6.45 16.68 -5.37
CA GLY A 95 5.86 17.72 -4.54
C GLY A 95 6.18 19.13 -4.99
N LYS A 96 7.06 19.28 -6.02
CA LYS A 96 7.38 20.58 -6.63
C LYS A 96 6.69 20.79 -7.99
N GLU A 97 5.82 19.87 -8.38
CA GLU A 97 4.96 20.02 -9.55
C GLU A 97 3.88 21.09 -9.30
N LEU A 98 3.27 21.61 -10.36
CA LEU A 98 2.27 22.69 -10.27
C LEU A 98 1.06 22.37 -9.35
N HIS A 99 0.76 21.11 -9.12
CA HIS A 99 -0.33 20.65 -8.25
C HIS A 99 0.16 20.16 -6.87
N GLU A 100 1.47 20.31 -6.58
CA GLU A 100 2.11 20.06 -5.27
C GLU A 100 1.65 18.75 -4.58
N PRO A 101 1.80 17.58 -5.25
CA PRO A 101 1.30 16.33 -4.69
C PRO A 101 2.13 15.90 -3.46
N ASP A 102 1.46 15.61 -2.36
CA ASP A 102 2.08 15.08 -1.13
C ASP A 102 2.16 13.55 -1.12
N ARG A 103 1.37 12.89 -1.96
CA ARG A 103 1.27 11.43 -2.07
C ARG A 103 0.77 10.98 -3.43
N MET A 104 0.92 9.68 -3.70
CA MET A 104 0.34 9.02 -4.87
C MET A 104 -0.59 7.90 -4.42
N TYR A 105 -1.81 7.86 -4.96
CA TYR A 105 -2.68 6.70 -4.86
C TYR A 105 -2.41 5.79 -6.05
N LEU A 106 -2.07 4.53 -5.77
CA LEU A 106 -1.67 3.58 -6.79
C LEU A 106 -2.86 2.67 -7.16
N ASN A 107 -2.94 2.30 -8.44
CA ASN A 107 -3.78 1.19 -8.84
C ASN A 107 -2.97 -0.11 -8.64
N PRO A 108 -3.42 -1.04 -7.76
CA PRO A 108 -2.69 -2.28 -7.47
C PRO A 108 -2.50 -3.16 -8.72
N GLU A 109 -3.38 -3.09 -9.71
CA GLU A 109 -3.27 -3.85 -10.97
C GLU A 109 -2.06 -3.44 -11.81
N HIS A 110 -1.53 -2.24 -11.58
CA HIS A 110 -0.36 -1.71 -12.30
C HIS A 110 0.95 -1.85 -11.52
N ILE A 111 0.95 -2.44 -10.35
CA ILE A 111 2.16 -2.74 -9.59
C ILE A 111 2.68 -4.12 -10.01
N LEU A 112 3.87 -4.17 -10.63
CA LEU A 112 4.53 -5.42 -10.99
C LEU A 112 5.16 -6.08 -9.77
N PHE A 113 5.95 -5.31 -9.01
CA PHE A 113 6.53 -5.77 -7.75
C PHE A 113 6.90 -4.59 -6.85
N VAL A 114 7.09 -4.90 -5.58
CA VAL A 114 7.54 -3.99 -4.55
C VAL A 114 8.76 -4.59 -3.86
N GLU A 115 9.82 -3.82 -3.75
CA GLU A 115 11.08 -4.24 -3.13
C GLU A 115 11.46 -3.29 -1.98
N PRO A 116 12.03 -3.80 -0.88
CA PRO A 116 12.53 -2.95 0.17
C PRO A 116 13.77 -2.18 -0.32
N VAL A 117 13.85 -0.89 -0.04
CA VAL A 117 15.08 -0.09 -0.24
C VAL A 117 16.01 -0.37 0.92
N GLY A 118 17.14 -1.03 0.63
CA GLY A 118 18.13 -1.32 1.66
C GLY A 118 18.71 -0.04 2.29
N THR A 119 18.88 -0.02 3.60
CA THR A 119 19.33 1.16 4.37
C THR A 119 20.69 1.71 3.92
N ASN A 120 21.56 0.85 3.39
CA ASN A 120 22.89 1.22 2.90
C ASN A 120 22.94 1.40 1.37
N SER A 121 21.80 1.35 0.70
CA SER A 121 21.72 1.50 -0.75
C SER A 121 22.04 2.95 -1.18
N LYS A 122 22.48 3.11 -2.42
CA LYS A 122 22.70 4.45 -2.99
C LYS A 122 21.45 5.31 -2.98
N VAL A 123 20.28 4.70 -3.22
CA VAL A 123 18.98 5.37 -3.16
C VAL A 123 18.70 5.89 -1.76
N ALA A 124 18.89 5.07 -0.71
CA ALA A 124 18.68 5.49 0.68
C ALA A 124 19.60 6.67 1.07
N GLN A 125 20.87 6.63 0.63
CA GLN A 125 21.81 7.74 0.86
C GLN A 125 21.35 9.04 0.18
N LEU A 126 20.88 8.96 -1.06
CA LEU A 126 20.39 10.12 -1.80
C LEU A 126 19.10 10.69 -1.19
N ILE A 127 18.19 9.83 -0.72
CA ILE A 127 16.99 10.25 0.00
C ILE A 127 17.38 11.01 1.26
N SER A 128 18.25 10.45 2.10
CA SER A 128 18.70 11.11 3.34
C SER A 128 19.37 12.47 3.08
N GLN A 129 20.13 12.60 1.99
CA GLN A 129 20.73 13.87 1.59
C GLN A 129 19.66 14.90 1.17
N ALA A 130 18.64 14.47 0.42
CA ALA A 130 17.54 15.33 -0.01
C ALA A 130 16.69 15.81 1.18
N GLU A 131 16.41 14.92 2.15
CA GLU A 131 15.69 15.25 3.39
C GLU A 131 16.45 16.28 4.22
N ALA A 132 17.76 16.10 4.40
CA ALA A 132 18.60 17.04 5.14
C ALA A 132 18.65 18.44 4.50
N GLN A 133 18.62 18.53 3.18
CA GLN A 133 18.55 19.81 2.47
C GLN A 133 17.20 20.51 2.64
N ASN A 134 16.11 19.76 2.66
CA ASN A 134 14.77 20.34 2.85
C ASN A 134 14.51 20.84 4.29
N GLN A 135 15.23 20.33 5.29
CA GLN A 135 15.10 20.80 6.69
C GLN A 135 15.84 22.12 6.95
N ASN A 136 16.75 22.53 6.06
CA ASN A 136 17.55 23.76 6.19
C ASN A 136 16.95 24.96 5.44
N HIS A 137 15.76 24.84 4.91
CA HIS A 137 14.96 25.88 4.27
C HIS A 137 13.64 26.09 4.98
#